data_40d8354d100de47cde0a2ecd4d86146e
#
_entry.id   40d8354d100de47cde0a2ecd4d86146e
#
_cell.length_a   1.000
_cell.length_b   1.000
_cell.length_c   1.000
_cell.angle_alpha   90.00
_cell.angle_beta   90.00
_cell.angle_gamma   90.00
#
_symmetry.space_group_name_H-M   'P 1'
#
loop_
_entity.id
_entity.type
_entity.pdbx_description
1 polymer ?
#
loop_
_entity_poly.entity_id
_entity_poly.type
_entity_poly.pdbx_seq_one_letter_code
_entity_poly.pdbx_strand_id
1 'polypeptide(L)'
;AGVLFFALATLYLALAAPDSAIHSDFLRPGRYGIVYILVDLQVLLFIAALSLSSIKSGAKALFTWRPTSDSVLFFTFAVSIAYSLLAAFIAPTSESFVPFSLFAAAAAVCAAAVNYLRCKKDLHCFRVVASKNPKYVAARLSGGTAEADEFYKYLLDDSGLYTVRRAGFVGGFFARMRRRPQSEDLFKLVIPAVFLAGAVLFGLRLYDGDDFFTALTAFVRVVATATPLTAFFIISLPVIAANRVGKRCSSALVGNAV
;
A
#
# COMPACT_ATOMS: atom_id res chain seq x y z
N ALA A 1 15.53 2.14 -5.91
CA ALA A 1 16.85 1.69 -5.40
C ALA A 1 17.00 2.02 -3.91
N GLY A 2 16.87 3.30 -3.48
CA GLY A 2 17.07 3.70 -2.07
C GLY A 2 16.19 2.96 -1.07
N VAL A 3 14.87 2.85 -1.32
CA VAL A 3 13.94 2.12 -0.42
C VAL A 3 14.36 0.65 -0.27
N LEU A 4 14.82 0.01 -1.34
CA LEU A 4 15.29 -1.37 -1.29
C LEU A 4 16.57 -1.50 -0.45
N PHE A 5 17.50 -0.57 -0.60
CA PHE A 5 18.74 -0.57 0.19
C PHE A 5 18.46 -0.48 1.69
N PHE A 6 17.62 0.46 2.10
CA PHE A 6 17.27 0.60 3.52
C PHE A 6 16.38 -0.55 4.02
N ALA A 7 15.54 -1.14 3.17
CA ALA A 7 14.78 -2.34 3.53
C ALA A 7 15.70 -3.56 3.77
N LEU A 8 16.79 -3.69 3.03
CA LEU A 8 17.82 -4.69 3.31
C LEU A 8 18.55 -4.40 4.63
N ALA A 9 18.75 -3.13 4.97
CA ALA A 9 19.31 -2.77 6.28
C ALA A 9 18.37 -3.14 7.43
N THR A 10 17.04 -2.92 7.31
CA THR A 10 16.08 -3.37 8.33
C THR A 10 16.00 -4.90 8.41
N LEU A 11 16.11 -5.59 7.27
CA LEU A 11 16.19 -7.05 7.26
C LEU A 11 17.45 -7.55 7.99
N TYR A 12 18.58 -6.90 7.75
CA TYR A 12 19.82 -7.20 8.47
C TYR A 12 19.65 -6.99 9.97
N LEU A 13 19.08 -5.87 10.41
CA LEU A 13 18.80 -5.61 11.82
C LEU A 13 17.83 -6.63 12.43
N ALA A 14 16.82 -7.07 11.70
CA ALA A 14 15.85 -8.05 12.18
C ALA A 14 16.41 -9.47 12.27
N LEU A 15 17.27 -9.87 11.31
CA LEU A 15 17.98 -11.15 11.34
C LEU A 15 19.12 -11.16 12.37
N ALA A 16 19.49 -10.01 12.79
CA ALA A 16 20.45 -9.73 13.82
C ALA A 16 19.97 -10.12 15.24
N ALA A 17 18.99 -11.00 15.34
CA ALA A 17 18.55 -11.60 16.58
C ALA A 17 19.73 -12.22 17.38
N PRO A 18 19.61 -12.31 18.71
CA PRO A 18 20.70 -12.30 19.69
C PRO A 18 21.82 -13.32 19.50
N ASP A 19 21.65 -14.34 18.66
CA ASP A 19 22.59 -15.46 18.55
C ASP A 19 23.27 -15.63 17.17
N SER A 20 23.08 -14.71 16.23
CA SER A 20 23.70 -14.88 14.91
C SER A 20 25.16 -14.39 14.89
N ALA A 21 26.06 -15.24 14.36
CA ALA A 21 27.50 -14.97 14.22
C ALA A 21 27.87 -13.77 13.29
N ILE A 22 26.86 -13.11 12.73
CA ILE A 22 27.02 -12.04 11.73
C ILE A 22 27.12 -10.65 12.39
N HIS A 23 27.08 -10.57 13.74
CA HIS A 23 26.97 -9.31 14.48
C HIS A 23 28.30 -8.68 14.83
N SER A 24 28.36 -7.36 14.60
CA SER A 24 29.25 -6.52 15.38
C SER A 24 28.72 -6.46 16.82
N ASP A 25 29.58 -6.66 17.81
CA ASP A 25 29.20 -6.59 19.23
C ASP A 25 28.48 -5.29 19.64
N PHE A 26 28.59 -4.27 18.82
CA PHE A 26 27.98 -2.95 19.02
C PHE A 26 26.45 -2.94 18.73
N LEU A 27 25.95 -3.86 17.91
CA LEU A 27 24.51 -3.95 17.52
C LEU A 27 23.77 -5.07 18.26
N ARG A 28 24.32 -5.61 19.34
CA ARG A 28 23.63 -6.63 20.15
C ARG A 28 22.54 -5.98 21.03
N PRO A 29 21.25 -6.36 20.86
CA PRO A 29 20.15 -5.81 21.67
C PRO A 29 20.37 -5.98 23.17
N GLY A 30 20.89 -7.12 23.60
CA GLY A 30 21.13 -7.41 25.03
C GLY A 30 22.26 -6.61 25.67
N ARG A 31 23.17 -5.99 24.88
CA ARG A 31 24.31 -5.23 25.41
C ARG A 31 24.12 -3.72 25.27
N TYR A 32 23.55 -3.29 24.15
CA TYR A 32 23.33 -1.88 23.83
C TYR A 32 21.94 -1.65 23.26
N GLY A 33 20.88 -2.04 24.01
CA GLY A 33 19.49 -2.00 23.55
C GLY A 33 19.07 -0.62 23.00
N ILE A 34 19.43 0.45 23.68
CA ILE A 34 19.08 1.80 23.25
C ILE A 34 19.71 2.17 21.89
N VAL A 35 20.97 1.77 21.66
CA VAL A 35 21.67 2.03 20.39
C VAL A 35 20.99 1.26 19.26
N TYR A 36 20.63 0.01 19.51
CA TYR A 36 19.91 -0.81 18.56
C TYR A 36 18.55 -0.20 18.16
N ILE A 37 17.76 0.24 19.14
CA ILE A 37 16.46 0.91 18.91
C ILE A 37 16.64 2.19 18.12
N LEU A 38 17.65 3.01 18.44
CA LEU A 38 17.91 4.28 17.75
C LEU A 38 18.36 4.05 16.30
N VAL A 39 19.21 3.04 16.04
CA VAL A 39 19.61 2.69 14.68
C VAL A 39 18.42 2.19 13.87
N ASP A 40 17.58 1.32 14.44
CA ASP A 40 16.36 0.83 13.80
C ASP A 40 15.41 2.00 13.44
N LEU A 41 15.18 2.90 14.40
CA LEU A 41 14.37 4.10 14.20
C LEU A 41 14.95 5.01 13.10
N GLN A 42 16.27 5.20 13.07
CA GLN A 42 16.92 6.03 12.07
C GLN A 42 16.76 5.47 10.67
N VAL A 43 16.95 4.16 10.49
CA VAL A 43 16.71 3.48 9.20
C VAL A 43 15.24 3.60 8.80
N LEU A 44 14.31 3.42 9.72
CA LEU A 44 12.88 3.56 9.48
C LEU A 44 12.51 4.99 9.02
N LEU A 45 13.10 6.02 9.65
CA LEU A 45 12.91 7.42 9.25
C LEU A 45 13.47 7.71 7.85
N PHE A 46 14.60 7.12 7.47
CA PHE A 46 15.12 7.25 6.11
C PHE A 46 14.17 6.63 5.07
N ILE A 47 13.59 5.45 5.35
CA ILE A 47 12.60 4.83 4.47
C ILE A 47 11.35 5.72 4.39
N ALA A 48 10.89 6.27 5.51
CA ALA A 48 9.77 7.19 5.57
C ALA A 48 10.01 8.45 4.73
N ALA A 49 11.22 9.04 4.81
CA ALA A 49 11.60 10.19 4.00
C ALA A 49 11.58 9.89 2.50
N LEU A 50 12.08 8.72 2.08
CA LEU A 50 12.04 8.28 0.68
C LEU A 50 10.61 8.01 0.19
N SER A 51 9.71 7.59 1.08
CA SER A 51 8.31 7.27 0.78
C SER A 51 7.34 8.41 1.14
N LEU A 52 7.87 9.61 1.40
CA LEU A 52 7.13 10.74 1.97
C LEU A 52 5.91 11.15 1.14
N SER A 53 5.97 11.07 -0.18
CA SER A 53 4.83 11.38 -1.06
C SER A 53 3.65 10.42 -0.85
N SER A 54 3.91 9.12 -0.75
CA SER A 54 2.89 8.10 -0.47
C SER A 54 2.37 8.21 0.97
N ILE A 55 3.26 8.48 1.93
CA ILE A 55 2.87 8.68 3.33
C ILE A 55 1.95 9.89 3.48
N LYS A 56 2.28 11.03 2.87
CA LYS A 56 1.43 12.24 2.89
C LYS A 56 0.08 12.00 2.20
N SER A 57 0.08 11.31 1.05
CA SER A 57 -1.15 10.92 0.35
C SER A 57 -2.02 10.02 1.24
N GLY A 58 -1.40 9.02 1.87
CA GLY A 58 -2.05 8.10 2.78
C GLY A 58 -2.65 8.75 4.01
N ALA A 59 -1.89 9.65 4.65
CA ALA A 59 -2.38 10.45 5.78
C ALA A 59 -3.61 11.27 5.39
N LYS A 60 -3.52 12.04 4.30
CA LYS A 60 -4.65 12.85 3.81
C LYS A 60 -5.87 11.98 3.52
N ALA A 61 -5.68 10.83 2.89
CA ALA A 61 -6.76 9.91 2.55
C ALA A 61 -7.43 9.32 3.81
N LEU A 62 -6.65 9.02 4.85
CA LEU A 62 -7.16 8.53 6.14
C LEU A 62 -7.99 9.59 6.85
N PHE A 63 -7.48 10.81 6.96
CA PHE A 63 -8.21 11.92 7.60
C PHE A 63 -9.48 12.35 6.84
N THR A 64 -9.55 12.10 5.53
CA THR A 64 -10.74 12.38 4.71
C THR A 64 -11.73 11.21 4.66
N TRP A 65 -11.57 10.16 5.50
CA TRP A 65 -12.39 8.94 5.49
C TRP A 65 -12.47 8.24 4.13
N ARG A 66 -11.43 8.41 3.32
CA ARG A 66 -11.27 7.75 2.02
C ARG A 66 -9.95 6.98 1.97
N PRO A 67 -9.75 6.00 2.86
CA PRO A 67 -8.48 5.28 2.94
C PRO A 67 -8.14 4.63 1.61
N THR A 68 -6.86 4.62 1.30
CA THR A 68 -6.26 4.05 0.10
C THR A 68 -5.19 3.03 0.51
N SER A 69 -4.59 2.34 -0.43
CA SER A 69 -3.41 1.52 -0.16
C SER A 69 -2.28 2.33 0.53
N ASP A 70 -2.12 3.61 0.16
CA ASP A 70 -1.15 4.50 0.80
C ASP A 70 -1.49 4.80 2.27
N SER A 71 -2.79 4.74 2.65
CA SER A 71 -3.21 4.92 4.06
C SER A 71 -2.77 3.76 4.94
N VAL A 72 -2.74 2.55 4.41
CA VAL A 72 -2.19 1.38 5.10
C VAL A 72 -0.70 1.57 5.36
N LEU A 73 0.03 2.05 4.37
CA LEU A 73 1.45 2.40 4.51
C LEU A 73 1.68 3.42 5.62
N PHE A 74 0.93 4.55 5.59
CA PHE A 74 1.01 5.57 6.62
C PHE A 74 0.75 5.00 8.02
N PHE A 75 -0.31 4.18 8.17
CA PHE A 75 -0.69 3.59 9.45
C PHE A 75 0.41 2.67 10.00
N THR A 76 0.98 1.82 9.16
CA THR A 76 2.09 0.93 9.56
C THR A 76 3.32 1.72 9.99
N PHE A 77 3.70 2.76 9.24
CA PHE A 77 4.83 3.62 9.63
C PHE A 77 4.56 4.37 10.92
N ALA A 78 3.37 4.94 11.09
CA ALA A 78 3.02 5.69 12.30
C ALA A 78 3.09 4.80 13.55
N VAL A 79 2.54 3.58 13.47
CA VAL A 79 2.57 2.63 14.59
C VAL A 79 4.00 2.14 14.87
N SER A 80 4.78 1.83 13.83
CA SER A 80 6.16 1.37 14.02
C SER A 80 7.07 2.46 14.61
N ILE A 81 6.95 3.71 14.14
CA ILE A 81 7.71 4.84 14.69
C ILE A 81 7.31 5.11 16.14
N ALA A 82 6.01 5.14 16.42
CA ALA A 82 5.51 5.36 17.79
C ALA A 82 6.01 4.26 18.74
N TYR A 83 5.98 3.01 18.31
CA TYR A 83 6.50 1.89 19.09
C TYR A 83 7.99 2.01 19.37
N SER A 84 8.82 2.29 18.35
CA SER A 84 10.27 2.43 18.53
C SER A 84 10.62 3.61 19.43
N LEU A 85 9.89 4.71 19.33
CA LEU A 85 10.04 5.84 20.26
C LEU A 85 9.67 5.47 21.69
N LEU A 86 8.52 4.85 21.90
CA LEU A 86 8.09 4.42 23.25
C LEU A 86 9.06 3.39 23.83
N ALA A 87 9.56 2.46 23.03
CA ALA A 87 10.56 1.48 23.46
C ALA A 87 11.85 2.18 23.93
N ALA A 88 12.31 3.20 23.24
CA ALA A 88 13.50 3.93 23.63
C ALA A 88 13.37 4.65 24.97
N PHE A 89 12.14 5.11 25.33
CA PHE A 89 11.89 5.83 26.59
C PHE A 89 11.54 4.90 27.75
N ILE A 90 10.74 3.85 27.51
CA ILE A 90 10.15 3.03 28.58
C ILE A 90 11.05 1.81 28.88
N ALA A 91 11.63 1.20 27.87
CA ALA A 91 12.35 -0.07 27.98
C ALA A 91 13.68 -0.07 27.22
N PRO A 92 14.61 0.85 27.54
CA PRO A 92 15.86 1.00 26.79
C PRO A 92 16.81 -0.20 26.90
N THR A 93 16.59 -1.08 27.85
CA THR A 93 17.43 -2.27 28.13
C THR A 93 16.67 -3.58 27.98
N SER A 94 15.42 -3.57 27.48
CA SER A 94 14.63 -4.80 27.42
C SER A 94 15.10 -5.69 26.27
N GLU A 95 15.45 -6.93 26.61
CA GLU A 95 15.69 -8.00 25.63
C GLU A 95 14.44 -8.34 24.79
N SER A 96 13.29 -7.83 25.20
CA SER A 96 11.98 -8.09 24.58
C SER A 96 11.65 -7.14 23.41
N PHE A 97 12.54 -6.20 23.05
CA PHE A 97 12.29 -5.33 21.89
C PHE A 97 12.32 -6.14 20.57
N VAL A 98 11.23 -6.07 19.82
CA VAL A 98 11.10 -6.68 18.50
C VAL A 98 11.07 -5.59 17.44
N PRO A 99 11.99 -5.58 16.45
CA PRO A 99 11.99 -4.58 15.40
C PRO A 99 10.83 -4.83 14.41
N PHE A 100 9.76 -4.03 14.52
CA PHE A 100 8.66 -4.06 13.56
C PHE A 100 8.91 -3.19 12.32
N SER A 101 10.01 -2.49 12.26
CA SER A 101 10.49 -1.71 11.11
C SER A 101 10.57 -2.54 9.83
N LEU A 102 10.85 -3.85 9.93
CA LEU A 102 10.87 -4.78 8.81
C LEU A 102 9.53 -4.80 8.05
N PHE A 103 8.40 -4.84 8.75
CA PHE A 103 7.08 -4.85 8.13
C PHE A 103 6.77 -3.53 7.43
N ALA A 104 7.13 -2.39 8.05
CA ALA A 104 7.00 -1.08 7.45
C ALA A 104 7.90 -0.93 6.21
N ALA A 105 9.13 -1.44 6.27
CA ALA A 105 10.06 -1.46 5.15
C ALA A 105 9.54 -2.33 4.00
N ALA A 106 9.02 -3.53 4.29
CA ALA A 106 8.40 -4.41 3.30
C ALA A 106 7.19 -3.73 2.63
N ALA A 107 6.34 -3.07 3.41
CA ALA A 107 5.22 -2.28 2.89
C ALA A 107 5.70 -1.15 1.95
N ALA A 108 6.76 -0.44 2.31
CA ALA A 108 7.34 0.61 1.48
C ALA A 108 7.90 0.06 0.14
N VAL A 109 8.56 -1.09 0.17
CA VAL A 109 9.06 -1.76 -1.05
C VAL A 109 7.90 -2.17 -1.95
N CYS A 110 6.85 -2.78 -1.38
CA CYS A 110 5.65 -3.15 -2.14
C CYS A 110 4.95 -1.93 -2.75
N ALA A 111 4.78 -0.86 -1.98
CA ALA A 111 4.20 0.40 -2.45
C ALA A 111 5.04 1.03 -3.57
N ALA A 112 6.37 1.06 -3.41
CA ALA A 112 7.29 1.58 -4.43
C ALA A 112 7.23 0.76 -5.73
N ALA A 113 7.19 -0.58 -5.63
CA ALA A 113 7.07 -1.48 -6.77
C ALA A 113 5.74 -1.25 -7.52
N VAL A 114 4.63 -1.16 -6.80
CA VAL A 114 3.31 -0.90 -7.38
C VAL A 114 3.26 0.48 -8.03
N ASN A 115 3.79 1.51 -7.39
CA ASN A 115 3.85 2.86 -7.95
C ASN A 115 4.68 2.90 -9.23
N TYR A 116 5.81 2.19 -9.27
CA TYR A 116 6.61 2.04 -10.50
C TYR A 116 5.81 1.39 -11.63
N LEU A 117 5.09 0.30 -11.33
CA LEU A 117 4.27 -0.39 -12.32
C LEU A 117 3.10 0.48 -12.80
N ARG A 118 2.45 1.24 -11.90
CA ARG A 118 1.41 2.23 -12.26
C ARG A 118 1.97 3.31 -13.18
N CYS A 119 3.10 3.91 -12.85
CA CYS A 119 3.75 4.91 -13.71
C CYS A 119 4.07 4.35 -15.10
N LYS A 120 4.56 3.11 -15.18
CA LYS A 120 4.84 2.45 -16.46
C LYS A 120 3.58 2.21 -17.29
N LYS A 121 2.48 1.82 -16.63
CA LYS A 121 1.15 1.69 -17.24
C LYS A 121 0.68 3.05 -17.78
N ASP A 122 0.74 4.07 -16.95
CA ASP A 122 0.26 5.41 -17.28
C ASP A 122 1.04 6.04 -18.43
N LEU A 123 2.35 5.83 -18.45
CA LEU A 123 3.21 6.23 -19.58
C LEU A 123 2.81 5.52 -20.89
N HIS A 124 2.47 4.23 -20.80
CA HIS A 124 2.00 3.50 -21.98
C HIS A 124 0.65 4.07 -22.47
N CYS A 125 -0.31 4.26 -21.56
CA CYS A 125 -1.60 4.86 -21.90
C CYS A 125 -1.43 6.25 -22.55
N PHE A 126 -0.55 7.07 -21.98
CA PHE A 126 -0.24 8.39 -22.55
C PHE A 126 0.33 8.28 -23.97
N ARG A 127 1.28 7.37 -24.21
CA ARG A 127 1.86 7.15 -25.55
C ARG A 127 0.81 6.73 -26.58
N VAL A 128 -0.14 5.87 -26.19
CA VAL A 128 -1.23 5.45 -27.08
C VAL A 128 -2.14 6.64 -27.40
N VAL A 129 -2.52 7.42 -26.40
CA VAL A 129 -3.39 8.59 -26.58
C VAL A 129 -2.71 9.72 -27.34
N ALA A 130 -1.40 9.92 -27.14
CA ALA A 130 -0.62 10.95 -27.82
C ALA A 130 -0.20 10.56 -29.27
N SER A 131 -0.38 9.29 -29.66
CA SER A 131 -0.03 8.83 -31.01
C SER A 131 -0.84 9.57 -32.09
N LYS A 132 -0.30 9.69 -33.31
CA LYS A 132 -1.00 10.31 -34.45
C LYS A 132 -1.98 9.35 -35.16
N ASN A 133 -2.02 8.09 -34.76
CA ASN A 133 -2.88 7.08 -35.35
C ASN A 133 -4.36 7.34 -35.05
N PRO A 134 -5.30 6.92 -35.92
CA PRO A 134 -6.73 6.99 -35.63
C PRO A 134 -7.05 6.24 -34.35
N LYS A 135 -7.80 6.85 -33.45
CA LYS A 135 -8.16 6.30 -32.14
C LYS A 135 -9.61 5.92 -32.11
N TYR A 136 -9.87 4.80 -31.44
CA TYR A 136 -11.22 4.31 -31.20
C TYR A 136 -11.42 4.19 -29.68
N VAL A 137 -12.54 4.69 -29.21
CA VAL A 137 -12.92 4.60 -27.78
C VAL A 137 -14.09 3.66 -27.68
N ALA A 138 -13.94 2.59 -26.88
CA ALA A 138 -15.04 1.75 -26.47
C ALA A 138 -15.76 2.45 -25.31
N ALA A 139 -17.04 2.73 -25.46
CA ALA A 139 -17.89 3.30 -24.44
C ALA A 139 -19.07 2.36 -24.20
N ARG A 140 -19.42 2.17 -22.90
CA ARG A 140 -20.63 1.44 -22.56
C ARG A 140 -21.83 2.27 -22.97
N LEU A 141 -22.76 1.68 -23.72
CA LEU A 141 -24.06 2.27 -23.97
C LEU A 141 -24.83 2.24 -22.64
N SER A 142 -25.06 3.39 -22.05
CA SER A 142 -25.98 3.52 -20.92
C SER A 142 -27.42 3.52 -21.44
N GLY A 143 -28.29 2.74 -20.81
CA GLY A 143 -29.74 2.77 -21.09
C GLY A 143 -30.28 4.21 -21.02
N GLY A 144 -31.19 4.53 -21.91
CA GLY A 144 -31.77 5.88 -22.06
C GLY A 144 -31.39 6.60 -23.35
N THR A 145 -30.62 5.97 -24.23
CA THR A 145 -30.50 6.38 -25.62
C THR A 145 -31.37 5.46 -26.47
N ALA A 146 -32.12 6.02 -27.43
CA ALA A 146 -33.03 5.25 -28.30
C ALA A 146 -32.33 4.05 -29.00
N GLU A 147 -31.03 4.22 -29.32
CA GLU A 147 -30.17 3.15 -29.87
C GLU A 147 -29.92 2.02 -28.86
N ALA A 148 -29.75 2.34 -27.58
CA ALA A 148 -29.53 1.35 -26.54
C ALA A 148 -30.82 0.56 -26.24
N ASP A 149 -31.97 1.23 -26.16
CA ASP A 149 -33.24 0.64 -25.83
C ASP A 149 -33.70 -0.36 -26.93
N GLU A 150 -33.33 -0.10 -28.19
CA GLU A 150 -33.61 -0.98 -29.30
C GLU A 150 -32.77 -2.29 -29.22
N PHE A 151 -31.52 -2.20 -28.83
CA PHE A 151 -30.64 -3.36 -28.66
C PHE A 151 -30.95 -4.13 -27.38
N TYR A 152 -31.32 -3.47 -26.28
CA TYR A 152 -31.67 -4.14 -25.01
C TYR A 152 -32.95 -4.96 -25.10
N LYS A 153 -33.86 -4.65 -26.02
CA LYS A 153 -35.11 -5.46 -26.27
C LYS A 153 -34.81 -6.91 -26.67
N TYR A 154 -33.66 -7.17 -27.27
CA TYR A 154 -33.27 -8.46 -27.79
C TYR A 154 -32.20 -9.19 -26.97
N LEU A 155 -31.65 -8.55 -25.97
CA LEU A 155 -30.61 -9.11 -25.10
C LEU A 155 -31.24 -9.56 -23.77
N LEU A 156 -31.27 -10.86 -23.56
CA LEU A 156 -31.77 -11.51 -22.33
C LEU A 156 -30.74 -11.43 -21.17
N ASP A 157 -29.53 -10.91 -21.42
CA ASP A 157 -28.43 -10.90 -20.45
C ASP A 157 -27.99 -9.47 -20.16
N ASP A 158 -27.73 -9.20 -18.89
CA ASP A 158 -27.25 -7.87 -18.36
C ASP A 158 -25.81 -7.56 -18.77
N SER A 159 -25.30 -8.25 -19.78
CA SER A 159 -24.01 -7.98 -20.40
C SER A 159 -24.03 -6.63 -21.10
N GLY A 160 -23.35 -5.64 -20.50
CA GLY A 160 -23.37 -4.27 -21.00
C GLY A 160 -22.95 -4.14 -22.46
N LEU A 161 -23.79 -3.52 -23.26
CA LEU A 161 -23.50 -3.16 -24.65
C LEU A 161 -22.38 -2.11 -24.72
N TYR A 162 -21.40 -2.37 -25.62
CA TYR A 162 -20.30 -1.44 -25.86
C TYR A 162 -20.33 -0.97 -27.32
N THR A 163 -20.22 0.31 -27.53
CA THR A 163 -20.03 0.91 -28.85
C THR A 163 -18.58 1.35 -29.04
N VAL A 164 -18.08 1.17 -30.25
CA VAL A 164 -16.73 1.63 -30.61
C VAL A 164 -16.86 2.86 -31.52
N ARG A 165 -16.46 4.00 -31.03
CA ARG A 165 -16.54 5.27 -31.78
C ARG A 165 -15.14 5.80 -32.07
N ARG A 166 -14.93 6.34 -33.27
CA ARG A 166 -13.70 7.07 -33.60
C ARG A 166 -13.64 8.35 -32.78
N ALA A 167 -12.54 8.54 -32.04
CA ALA A 167 -12.32 9.73 -31.24
C ALA A 167 -11.19 10.56 -31.81
N GLY A 168 -11.45 11.83 -32.11
CA GLY A 168 -10.40 12.80 -32.48
C GLY A 168 -9.58 13.25 -31.27
N PHE A 169 -10.24 13.39 -30.12
CA PHE A 169 -9.62 13.81 -28.86
C PHE A 169 -10.19 13.01 -27.68
N VAL A 170 -9.32 12.58 -26.77
CA VAL A 170 -9.72 11.88 -25.55
C VAL A 170 -9.86 12.91 -24.43
N GLY A 171 -11.05 13.46 -24.28
CA GLY A 171 -11.36 14.42 -23.22
C GLY A 171 -11.24 13.80 -21.82
N GLY A 172 -10.73 14.58 -20.85
CA GLY A 172 -10.67 14.17 -19.46
C GLY A 172 -9.69 13.01 -19.16
N PHE A 173 -8.69 12.77 -19.99
CA PHE A 173 -7.69 11.70 -19.83
C PHE A 173 -7.07 11.68 -18.43
N PHE A 174 -6.55 12.82 -17.96
CA PHE A 174 -5.92 12.91 -16.63
C PHE A 174 -6.92 12.71 -15.47
N ALA A 175 -8.16 13.18 -15.64
CA ALA A 175 -9.20 12.97 -14.63
C ALA A 175 -9.57 11.49 -14.52
N ARG A 176 -9.65 10.77 -15.63
CA ARG A 176 -9.90 9.32 -15.66
C ARG A 176 -8.73 8.53 -15.11
N MET A 177 -7.50 8.90 -15.45
CA MET A 177 -6.28 8.27 -14.92
C MET A 177 -6.19 8.35 -13.38
N ARG A 178 -6.64 9.47 -12.80
CA ARG A 178 -6.62 9.71 -11.34
C ARG A 178 -7.85 9.13 -10.61
N ARG A 179 -8.77 8.53 -11.33
CA ARG A 179 -9.95 7.91 -10.72
C ARG A 179 -9.52 6.80 -9.77
N ARG A 180 -10.09 6.85 -8.58
CA ARG A 180 -9.86 5.87 -7.54
C ARG A 180 -10.53 4.54 -7.90
N PRO A 181 -9.87 3.37 -7.76
CA PRO A 181 -10.50 2.07 -7.92
C PRO A 181 -11.49 1.82 -6.77
N GLN A 182 -12.62 1.21 -7.08
CA GLN A 182 -13.65 0.85 -6.08
C GLN A 182 -13.13 -0.15 -5.04
N SER A 183 -12.19 -1.02 -5.45
CA SER A 183 -11.54 -1.99 -4.56
C SER A 183 -10.81 -1.36 -3.36
N GLU A 184 -10.46 -0.07 -3.42
CA GLU A 184 -9.87 0.64 -2.28
C GLU A 184 -10.88 0.91 -1.16
N ASP A 185 -12.19 0.81 -1.40
CA ASP A 185 -13.20 0.99 -0.36
C ASP A 185 -13.15 -0.08 0.74
N LEU A 186 -12.55 -1.24 0.42
CA LEU A 186 -12.29 -2.30 1.39
C LEU A 186 -11.44 -1.80 2.59
N PHE A 187 -10.54 -0.86 2.36
CA PHE A 187 -9.68 -0.32 3.43
C PHE A 187 -10.46 0.48 4.48
N LYS A 188 -11.67 0.94 4.17
CA LYS A 188 -12.56 1.59 5.16
C LYS A 188 -12.95 0.62 6.28
N LEU A 189 -12.99 -0.68 5.97
CA LEU A 189 -13.30 -1.73 6.95
C LEU A 189 -12.03 -2.32 7.56
N VAL A 190 -11.02 -2.60 6.75
CA VAL A 190 -9.80 -3.32 7.18
C VAL A 190 -9.00 -2.51 8.19
N ILE A 191 -8.76 -1.21 7.96
CA ILE A 191 -7.94 -0.40 8.87
C ILE A 191 -8.54 -0.33 10.28
N PRO A 192 -9.83 0.05 10.47
CA PRO A 192 -10.42 0.07 11.83
C PRO A 192 -10.54 -1.34 12.42
N ALA A 193 -10.80 -2.38 11.64
CA ALA A 193 -10.84 -3.75 12.14
C ALA A 193 -9.50 -4.22 12.70
N VAL A 194 -8.39 -3.94 12.02
CA VAL A 194 -7.05 -4.24 12.50
C VAL A 194 -6.73 -3.46 13.77
N PHE A 195 -7.10 -2.18 13.81
CA PHE A 195 -6.89 -1.36 15.01
C PHE A 195 -7.68 -1.90 16.21
N LEU A 196 -8.94 -2.26 16.02
CA LEU A 196 -9.80 -2.85 17.07
C LEU A 196 -9.25 -4.18 17.56
N ALA A 197 -8.83 -5.07 16.65
CA ALA A 197 -8.24 -6.35 17.00
C ALA A 197 -6.96 -6.16 17.84
N GLY A 198 -6.11 -5.23 17.46
CA GLY A 198 -4.93 -4.85 18.24
C GLY A 198 -5.30 -4.30 19.61
N ALA A 199 -6.29 -3.39 19.69
CA ALA A 199 -6.73 -2.79 20.95
C ALA A 199 -7.34 -3.83 21.90
N VAL A 200 -8.10 -4.80 21.38
CA VAL A 200 -8.63 -5.91 22.19
C VAL A 200 -7.50 -6.75 22.77
N LEU A 201 -6.50 -7.12 21.95
CA LEU A 201 -5.36 -7.88 22.47
C LEU A 201 -4.51 -7.10 23.46
N PHE A 202 -4.34 -5.80 23.25
CA PHE A 202 -3.71 -4.92 24.23
C PHE A 202 -4.44 -4.96 25.58
N GLY A 203 -5.77 -4.80 25.55
CA GLY A 203 -6.60 -4.84 26.77
C GLY A 203 -6.56 -6.20 27.47
N LEU A 204 -6.60 -7.31 26.72
CA LEU A 204 -6.51 -8.66 27.28
C LEU A 204 -5.17 -8.89 27.98
N ARG A 205 -4.06 -8.46 27.37
CA ARG A 205 -2.73 -8.58 27.96
C ARG A 205 -2.57 -7.77 29.24
N LEU A 206 -3.13 -6.56 29.28
CA LEU A 206 -3.16 -5.78 30.53
C LEU A 206 -4.03 -6.44 31.60
N TYR A 207 -5.15 -7.06 31.20
CA TYR A 207 -6.02 -7.78 32.13
C TYR A 207 -5.33 -9.03 32.71
N ASP A 208 -4.53 -9.74 31.93
CA ASP A 208 -3.73 -10.89 32.35
C ASP A 208 -2.55 -10.50 33.28
N GLY A 209 -2.34 -9.18 33.50
CA GLY A 209 -1.31 -8.66 34.40
C GLY A 209 0.06 -8.49 33.73
N ASP A 210 0.13 -8.55 32.40
CA ASP A 210 1.36 -8.27 31.66
C ASP A 210 1.77 -6.80 31.79
N ASP A 211 3.08 -6.54 31.68
CA ASP A 211 3.60 -5.19 31.64
C ASP A 211 3.05 -4.39 30.46
N PHE A 212 2.89 -3.08 30.63
CA PHE A 212 2.43 -2.17 29.60
C PHE A 212 3.21 -2.32 28.28
N PHE A 213 4.54 -2.50 28.35
CA PHE A 213 5.38 -2.65 27.17
C PHE A 213 5.13 -3.96 26.43
N THR A 214 4.90 -5.05 27.16
CA THR A 214 4.54 -6.36 26.58
C THR A 214 3.17 -6.31 25.90
N ALA A 215 2.18 -5.68 26.53
CA ALA A 215 0.88 -5.46 25.92
C ALA A 215 0.96 -4.58 24.67
N LEU A 216 1.76 -3.50 24.70
CA LEU A 216 2.01 -2.65 23.54
C LEU A 216 2.67 -3.42 22.39
N THR A 217 3.64 -4.28 22.69
CA THR A 217 4.29 -5.14 21.71
C THR A 217 3.28 -6.08 21.04
N ALA A 218 2.32 -6.63 21.79
CA ALA A 218 1.25 -7.46 21.22
C ALA A 218 0.33 -6.66 20.28
N PHE A 219 -0.06 -5.44 20.65
CA PHE A 219 -0.81 -4.52 19.77
C PHE A 219 -0.08 -4.29 18.45
N VAL A 220 1.19 -3.87 18.52
CA VAL A 220 1.99 -3.54 17.35
C VAL A 220 2.22 -4.77 16.47
N ARG A 221 2.40 -5.95 17.09
CA ARG A 221 2.53 -7.22 16.37
C ARG A 221 1.30 -7.50 15.52
N VAL A 222 0.09 -7.31 16.06
CA VAL A 222 -1.15 -7.48 15.28
C VAL A 222 -1.22 -6.49 14.13
N VAL A 223 -0.97 -5.22 14.39
CA VAL A 223 -1.00 -4.20 13.35
C VAL A 223 0.03 -4.49 12.24
N ALA A 224 1.25 -4.86 12.60
CA ALA A 224 2.32 -5.14 11.65
C ALA A 224 2.03 -6.39 10.80
N THR A 225 1.56 -7.48 11.43
CA THR A 225 1.28 -8.73 10.72
C THR A 225 -0.02 -8.69 9.92
N ALA A 226 -1.04 -8.00 10.42
CA ALA A 226 -2.30 -7.81 9.72
C ALA A 226 -2.23 -6.76 8.59
N THR A 227 -1.11 -6.04 8.46
CA THR A 227 -0.89 -5.15 7.31
C THR A 227 -0.87 -5.97 6.02
N PRO A 228 -1.90 -5.83 5.16
CA PRO A 228 -2.00 -6.68 3.99
C PRO A 228 -1.02 -6.22 2.91
N LEU A 229 0.24 -6.66 2.97
CA LEU A 229 1.24 -6.38 1.93
C LEU A 229 0.75 -6.81 0.54
N THR A 230 -0.02 -7.89 0.50
CA THR A 230 -0.65 -8.41 -0.72
C THR A 230 -1.70 -7.45 -1.30
N ALA A 231 -2.35 -6.62 -0.48
CA ALA A 231 -3.37 -5.69 -0.94
C ALA A 231 -2.85 -4.66 -1.93
N PHE A 232 -1.58 -4.24 -1.81
CA PHE A 232 -0.94 -3.37 -2.78
C PHE A 232 -0.95 -3.98 -4.18
N PHE A 233 -0.71 -5.29 -4.27
CA PHE A 233 -0.68 -6.03 -5.52
C PHE A 233 -2.06 -6.41 -6.02
N ILE A 234 -2.94 -6.93 -5.15
CA ILE A 234 -4.30 -7.38 -5.51
C ILE A 234 -5.09 -6.27 -6.18
N ILE A 235 -5.00 -5.03 -5.68
CA ILE A 235 -5.71 -3.88 -6.25
C ILE A 235 -5.13 -3.44 -7.60
N SER A 236 -3.81 -3.56 -7.77
CA SER A 236 -3.14 -2.93 -8.91
C SER A 236 -2.80 -3.90 -10.03
N LEU A 237 -2.50 -5.16 -9.70
CA LEU A 237 -2.08 -6.15 -10.71
C LEU A 237 -3.13 -6.43 -11.78
N PRO A 238 -4.44 -6.56 -11.52
CA PRO A 238 -5.41 -6.85 -12.57
C PRO A 238 -5.42 -5.78 -13.66
N VAL A 239 -5.42 -4.51 -13.27
CA VAL A 239 -5.40 -3.39 -14.21
C VAL A 239 -4.08 -3.32 -14.99
N ILE A 240 -2.96 -3.58 -14.32
CA ILE A 240 -1.65 -3.61 -14.96
C ILE A 240 -1.55 -4.78 -15.93
N ALA A 241 -2.05 -5.96 -15.55
CA ALA A 241 -2.08 -7.15 -16.39
C ALA A 241 -2.96 -6.94 -17.63
N ALA A 242 -4.18 -6.43 -17.47
CA ALA A 242 -5.08 -6.10 -18.57
C ALA A 242 -4.41 -5.09 -19.54
N ASN A 243 -3.74 -4.08 -19.02
CA ASN A 243 -3.02 -3.12 -19.86
C ASN A 243 -1.79 -3.73 -20.55
N ARG A 244 -1.16 -4.74 -19.94
CA ARG A 244 -0.05 -5.48 -20.57
C ARG A 244 -0.52 -6.31 -21.76
N VAL A 245 -1.71 -6.92 -21.66
CA VAL A 245 -2.35 -7.62 -22.77
C VAL A 245 -2.77 -6.61 -23.86
N GLY A 246 -3.43 -5.52 -23.48
CA GLY A 246 -3.83 -4.43 -24.37
C GLY A 246 -2.66 -3.84 -25.16
N LYS A 247 -1.46 -3.79 -24.56
CA LYS A 247 -0.27 -3.33 -25.24
C LYS A 247 0.06 -4.14 -26.53
N ARG A 248 -0.22 -5.43 -26.53
CA ARG A 248 -0.02 -6.29 -27.71
C ARG A 248 -0.99 -5.96 -28.85
N CYS A 249 -2.18 -5.45 -28.50
CA CYS A 249 -3.22 -5.04 -29.43
C CYS A 249 -3.25 -3.53 -29.69
N SER A 250 -2.18 -2.80 -29.34
CA SER A 250 -2.11 -1.32 -29.44
C SER A 250 -3.26 -0.61 -28.75
N SER A 251 -3.85 -1.23 -27.74
CA SER A 251 -4.95 -0.69 -26.93
C SER A 251 -4.46 -0.30 -25.54
N ALA A 252 -5.16 0.62 -24.89
CA ALA A 252 -4.83 1.08 -23.54
C ALA A 252 -6.09 1.24 -22.69
N LEU A 253 -6.07 0.70 -21.50
CA LEU A 253 -7.07 0.91 -20.46
C LEU A 253 -6.72 2.18 -19.68
N VAL A 254 -7.50 3.23 -19.89
CA VAL A 254 -7.30 4.52 -19.21
C VAL A 254 -8.10 4.52 -17.92
N GLY A 255 -7.40 4.56 -16.81
CA GLY A 255 -7.99 4.61 -15.48
C GLY A 255 -7.60 3.41 -14.60
N ASN A 256 -8.09 3.43 -13.38
CA ASN A 256 -7.87 2.39 -12.36
C ASN A 256 -9.20 1.71 -11.96
N ALA A 257 -10.33 2.13 -12.53
CA ALA A 257 -11.61 1.50 -12.31
C ALA A 257 -11.82 0.41 -13.38
N VAL A 258 -11.90 -0.82 -12.95
CA VAL A 258 -12.38 -1.97 -13.72
C VAL A 258 -13.64 -2.44 -13.01
#